data_97fa3f0318939f25312e2c357969e27b
#
_entry.id   97fa3f0318939f25312e2c357969e27b
#
_cell.length_a   1.000
_cell.length_b   1.000
_cell.length_c   1.000
_cell.angle_alpha   90.00
_cell.angle_beta   90.00
_cell.angle_gamma   90.00
#
_symmetry.space_group_name_H-M   'P 1'
#
loop_
_entity.id
_entity.type
_entity.pdbx_description
1 polymer ?
#
loop_
_entity_poly.entity_id
_entity_poly.type
_entity_poly.pdbx_seq_one_letter_code
_entity_poly.pdbx_strand_id
1 'polypeptide(L)'
;MAHSQLNIIGQASNILIVDDDDSIRSLLQQELGDAGYSIEEASNGKEALEKVRINRPDLIILDIMMPEMNGFDVAAILKNDPNTMDIPIIVLSVVQDKARGFRIGVDRYLTKPIDTGLLFNEIGSLLEQGKSKKKVMIVDEDSGAVKTLTDVLTTKGYEVTESIEKELVEKAIANQPDIIIINSALSGKHDIVQTLRFEKGLENVLFVVYQ
;
A
#
# COMPACT_ATOMS: atom_id res chain seq x y z
N MET A 1 17.57 23.16 -18.19
CA MET A 1 16.96 24.30 -17.47
C MET A 1 16.17 23.74 -16.29
N ALA A 2 16.61 24.14 -15.10
CA ALA A 2 15.98 24.07 -13.77
C ALA A 2 15.20 22.79 -13.38
N HIS A 3 15.90 21.82 -12.83
CA HIS A 3 15.34 20.89 -11.86
C HIS A 3 15.07 21.68 -10.57
N SER A 4 13.80 21.92 -10.28
CA SER A 4 13.39 22.49 -9.00
C SER A 4 13.66 21.44 -7.90
N GLN A 5 14.77 21.61 -7.20
CA GLN A 5 15.05 20.92 -5.94
C GLN A 5 14.02 21.38 -4.90
N LEU A 6 13.04 20.56 -4.62
CA LEU A 6 12.28 20.64 -3.38
C LEU A 6 13.07 19.89 -2.31
N ASN A 7 13.97 20.60 -1.65
CA ASN A 7 14.59 20.18 -0.39
C ASN A 7 13.50 20.17 0.70
N ILE A 8 12.75 19.08 0.81
CA ILE A 8 11.99 18.79 2.03
C ILE A 8 12.97 18.04 2.93
N ILE A 9 13.33 18.66 4.06
CA ILE A 9 14.10 18.03 5.15
C ILE A 9 13.17 16.99 5.80
N GLY A 10 13.02 15.86 5.15
CA GLY A 10 12.41 14.64 5.60
C GLY A 10 13.41 13.51 5.37
N GLN A 11 13.50 12.57 6.30
CA GLN A 11 14.35 11.39 6.15
C GLN A 11 14.09 10.75 4.77
N ALA A 12 15.16 10.44 4.02
CA ALA A 12 15.06 9.74 2.74
C ALA A 12 14.28 8.44 2.95
N SER A 13 13.30 8.15 2.09
CA SER A 13 12.55 6.89 2.19
C SER A 13 13.48 5.72 1.98
N ASN A 14 13.37 4.71 2.84
CA ASN A 14 14.19 3.50 2.82
C ASN A 14 13.55 2.43 1.93
N ILE A 15 14.25 2.01 0.88
CA ILE A 15 13.79 1.00 -0.07
C ILE A 15 14.67 -0.25 0.08
N LEU A 16 14.04 -1.41 0.30
CA LEU A 16 14.72 -2.70 0.28
C LEU A 16 14.63 -3.31 -1.11
N ILE A 17 15.77 -3.58 -1.74
CA ILE A 17 15.88 -4.27 -3.03
C ILE A 17 16.22 -5.73 -2.75
N VAL A 18 15.41 -6.65 -3.27
CA VAL A 18 15.56 -8.10 -3.10
C VAL A 18 15.63 -8.77 -4.46
N ASP A 19 16.81 -9.22 -4.86
CA ASP A 19 17.08 -9.87 -6.14
C ASP A 19 18.35 -10.73 -5.97
N ASP A 20 18.44 -11.90 -6.56
CA ASP A 20 19.65 -12.73 -6.48
C ASP A 20 20.73 -12.32 -7.48
N ASP A 21 20.39 -11.51 -8.48
CA ASP A 21 21.34 -10.95 -9.46
C ASP A 21 21.99 -9.67 -8.93
N ASP A 22 23.32 -9.75 -8.62
CA ASP A 22 24.11 -8.61 -8.16
C ASP A 22 24.08 -7.41 -9.13
N SER A 23 23.99 -7.69 -10.45
CA SER A 23 23.99 -6.64 -11.47
C SER A 23 22.71 -5.83 -11.42
N ILE A 24 21.58 -6.49 -11.18
CA ILE A 24 20.28 -5.84 -11.03
C ILE A 24 20.24 -5.02 -9.73
N ARG A 25 20.72 -5.60 -8.61
CA ARG A 25 20.77 -4.86 -7.35
C ARG A 25 21.65 -3.62 -7.47
N SER A 26 22.86 -3.74 -8.05
CA SER A 26 23.78 -2.61 -8.24
C SER A 26 23.18 -1.52 -9.14
N LEU A 27 22.49 -1.90 -10.22
CA LEU A 27 21.81 -0.95 -11.11
C LEU A 27 20.74 -0.18 -10.34
N LEU A 28 19.86 -0.89 -9.63
CA LEU A 28 18.76 -0.27 -8.89
C LEU A 28 19.28 0.57 -7.72
N GLN A 29 20.33 0.11 -7.01
CA GLN A 29 20.98 0.87 -5.95
C GLN A 29 21.53 2.21 -6.46
N GLN A 30 22.21 2.21 -7.62
CA GLN A 30 22.73 3.43 -8.23
C GLN A 30 21.59 4.36 -8.64
N GLU A 31 20.64 3.89 -9.43
CA GLU A 31 19.55 4.71 -9.98
C GLU A 31 18.68 5.32 -8.87
N LEU A 32 18.30 4.52 -7.87
CA LEU A 32 17.46 4.99 -6.77
C LEU A 32 18.23 5.82 -5.75
N GLY A 33 19.51 5.49 -5.51
CA GLY A 33 20.41 6.30 -4.68
C GLY A 33 20.64 7.69 -5.26
N ASP A 34 20.87 7.80 -6.57
CA ASP A 34 21.00 9.07 -7.28
C ASP A 34 19.71 9.91 -7.22
N ALA A 35 18.55 9.26 -7.12
CA ALA A 35 17.26 9.92 -6.91
C ALA A 35 16.99 10.33 -5.44
N GLY A 36 17.89 9.99 -4.52
CA GLY A 36 17.83 10.43 -3.11
C GLY A 36 17.13 9.46 -2.15
N TYR A 37 16.87 8.22 -2.56
CA TYR A 37 16.37 7.18 -1.67
C TYR A 37 17.51 6.55 -0.84
N SER A 38 17.19 6.09 0.37
CA SER A 38 18.07 5.22 1.16
C SER A 38 17.84 3.78 0.72
N ILE A 39 18.91 3.05 0.38
CA ILE A 39 18.78 1.71 -0.18
C ILE A 39 19.40 0.68 0.73
N GLU A 40 18.66 -0.37 1.01
CA GLU A 40 19.13 -1.64 1.54
C GLU A 40 18.96 -2.73 0.49
N GLU A 41 19.86 -3.72 0.49
CA GLU A 41 19.85 -4.82 -0.46
C GLU A 41 19.72 -6.16 0.27
N ALA A 42 19.07 -7.13 -0.38
CA ALA A 42 19.06 -8.52 0.04
C ALA A 42 19.22 -9.43 -1.19
N SER A 43 20.06 -10.43 -1.08
CA SER A 43 20.37 -11.37 -2.16
C SER A 43 19.43 -12.59 -2.22
N ASN A 44 18.57 -12.74 -1.23
CA ASN A 44 17.62 -13.86 -1.14
C ASN A 44 16.48 -13.55 -0.17
N GLY A 45 15.45 -14.40 -0.20
CA GLY A 45 14.24 -14.19 0.60
C GLY A 45 14.45 -14.26 2.11
N LYS A 46 15.37 -15.09 2.61
CA LYS A 46 15.67 -15.19 4.06
C LYS A 46 16.28 -13.90 4.56
N GLU A 47 17.30 -13.41 3.86
CA GLU A 47 17.97 -12.15 4.17
C GLU A 47 16.97 -10.98 4.13
N ALA A 48 16.08 -10.96 3.16
CA ALA A 48 15.04 -9.95 3.06
C ALA A 48 14.14 -9.92 4.30
N LEU A 49 13.64 -11.08 4.74
CA LEU A 49 12.78 -11.18 5.92
C LEU A 49 13.51 -10.76 7.21
N GLU A 50 14.80 -11.08 7.33
CA GLU A 50 15.64 -10.64 8.47
C GLU A 50 15.80 -9.12 8.47
N LYS A 51 16.14 -8.52 7.32
CA LYS A 51 16.32 -7.06 7.19
C LYS A 51 15.04 -6.30 7.49
N VAL A 52 13.90 -6.75 6.98
CA VAL A 52 12.59 -6.13 7.29
C VAL A 52 12.29 -6.11 8.79
N ARG A 53 12.68 -7.15 9.54
CA ARG A 53 12.49 -7.20 11.01
C ARG A 53 13.41 -6.25 11.77
N ILE A 54 14.66 -6.05 11.28
CA ILE A 54 15.67 -5.20 11.93
C ILE A 54 15.40 -3.73 11.63
N ASN A 55 15.18 -3.42 10.35
CA ASN A 55 14.96 -2.07 9.86
C ASN A 55 13.82 -2.09 8.85
N ARG A 56 12.63 -1.70 9.31
CA ARG A 56 11.42 -1.71 8.48
C ARG A 56 11.56 -0.75 7.30
N PRO A 57 11.53 -1.23 6.03
CA PRO A 57 11.58 -0.37 4.86
C PRO A 57 10.23 0.33 4.61
N ASP A 58 10.29 1.45 3.89
CA ASP A 58 9.10 2.17 3.42
C ASP A 58 8.51 1.53 2.15
N LEU A 59 9.33 0.75 1.41
CA LEU A 59 8.93 0.03 0.20
C LEU A 59 9.89 -1.13 -0.07
N ILE A 60 9.38 -2.21 -0.67
CA ILE A 60 10.18 -3.38 -1.08
C ILE A 60 10.07 -3.55 -2.60
N ILE A 61 11.21 -3.67 -3.28
CA ILE A 61 11.32 -4.13 -4.65
C ILE A 61 11.79 -5.58 -4.60
N LEU A 62 11.01 -6.51 -5.19
CA LEU A 62 11.15 -7.93 -4.95
C LEU A 62 11.17 -8.72 -6.25
N ASP A 63 12.26 -9.41 -6.52
CA ASP A 63 12.28 -10.43 -7.57
C ASP A 63 11.54 -11.71 -7.16
N ILE A 64 10.91 -12.37 -8.13
CA ILE A 64 10.20 -13.63 -7.89
C ILE A 64 11.15 -14.82 -8.02
N MET A 65 12.07 -14.78 -8.97
CA MET A 65 12.86 -15.94 -9.40
C MET A 65 14.16 -16.06 -8.59
N MET A 66 14.05 -16.21 -7.29
CA MET A 66 15.20 -16.44 -6.42
C MET A 66 15.33 -17.90 -5.98
N PRO A 67 16.56 -18.40 -5.75
CA PRO A 67 16.79 -19.75 -5.23
C PRO A 67 16.29 -19.89 -3.78
N GLU A 68 16.03 -21.12 -3.34
CA GLU A 68 15.58 -21.54 -2.00
C GLU A 68 14.18 -20.99 -1.61
N MET A 69 13.99 -19.68 -1.60
CA MET A 69 12.72 -19.03 -1.27
C MET A 69 12.36 -18.05 -2.37
N ASN A 70 11.28 -18.33 -3.11
CA ASN A 70 10.84 -17.45 -4.19
C ASN A 70 10.17 -16.17 -3.64
N GLY A 71 10.11 -15.12 -4.47
CA GLY A 71 9.56 -13.84 -4.01
C GLY A 71 8.08 -13.88 -3.66
N PHE A 72 7.28 -14.78 -4.23
CA PHE A 72 5.89 -14.93 -3.81
C PHE A 72 5.77 -15.44 -2.38
N ASP A 73 6.67 -16.31 -1.94
CA ASP A 73 6.68 -16.81 -0.56
C ASP A 73 7.07 -15.69 0.41
N VAL A 74 8.07 -14.87 0.05
CA VAL A 74 8.45 -13.66 0.81
C VAL A 74 7.27 -12.70 0.91
N ALA A 75 6.63 -12.37 -0.20
CA ALA A 75 5.48 -11.47 -0.24
C ALA A 75 4.32 -12.01 0.60
N ALA A 76 4.02 -13.31 0.53
CA ALA A 76 2.96 -13.93 1.32
C ALA A 76 3.24 -13.85 2.83
N ILE A 77 4.48 -14.09 3.26
CA ILE A 77 4.87 -13.95 4.67
C ILE A 77 4.67 -12.49 5.13
N LEU A 78 5.18 -11.52 4.37
CA LEU A 78 5.09 -10.10 4.73
C LEU A 78 3.66 -9.59 4.75
N LYS A 79 2.84 -9.97 3.77
CA LYS A 79 1.44 -9.51 3.64
C LYS A 79 0.48 -10.20 4.64
N ASN A 80 0.90 -11.31 5.25
CA ASN A 80 0.12 -11.98 6.32
C ASN A 80 0.56 -11.59 7.75
N ASP A 81 1.65 -10.82 7.91
CA ASP A 81 2.09 -10.33 9.23
C ASP A 81 1.53 -8.92 9.47
N PRO A 82 0.75 -8.69 10.56
CA PRO A 82 0.20 -7.36 10.89
C PRO A 82 1.24 -6.24 11.01
N ASN A 83 2.50 -6.56 11.29
CA ASN A 83 3.57 -5.56 11.43
C ASN A 83 4.19 -5.15 10.10
N THR A 84 3.96 -5.91 9.02
CA THR A 84 4.60 -5.69 7.72
C THR A 84 3.62 -5.66 6.54
N MET A 85 2.35 -6.03 6.74
CA MET A 85 1.34 -6.15 5.67
C MET A 85 1.08 -4.84 4.92
N ASP A 86 1.31 -3.71 5.56
CA ASP A 86 1.12 -2.36 4.99
C ASP A 86 2.36 -1.85 4.25
N ILE A 87 3.52 -2.55 4.31
CA ILE A 87 4.68 -2.20 3.49
C ILE A 87 4.35 -2.45 2.01
N PRO A 88 4.42 -1.44 1.14
CA PRO A 88 4.18 -1.63 -0.27
C PRO A 88 5.26 -2.50 -0.91
N ILE A 89 4.82 -3.44 -1.77
CA ILE A 89 5.69 -4.37 -2.49
C ILE A 89 5.50 -4.18 -4.00
N ILE A 90 6.60 -3.85 -4.69
CA ILE A 90 6.70 -3.88 -6.14
C ILE A 90 7.41 -5.18 -6.54
N VAL A 91 6.73 -6.03 -7.28
CA VAL A 91 7.35 -7.23 -7.86
C VAL A 91 8.01 -6.88 -9.18
N LEU A 92 9.28 -7.30 -9.36
CA LEU A 92 10.00 -7.30 -10.63
C LEU A 92 10.21 -8.74 -11.09
N SER A 93 9.68 -9.15 -12.25
CA SER A 93 9.82 -10.54 -12.68
C SER A 93 9.82 -10.72 -14.19
N VAL A 94 10.50 -11.75 -14.65
CA VAL A 94 10.38 -12.24 -16.04
C VAL A 94 9.09 -13.05 -16.26
N VAL A 95 8.47 -13.54 -15.19
CA VAL A 95 7.23 -14.35 -15.23
C VAL A 95 6.02 -13.43 -15.26
N GLN A 96 5.04 -13.75 -16.11
CA GLN A 96 3.81 -12.98 -16.25
C GLN A 96 2.65 -13.53 -15.39
N ASP A 97 2.91 -13.86 -14.12
CA ASP A 97 1.87 -14.34 -13.18
C ASP A 97 1.36 -13.23 -12.27
N LYS A 98 0.88 -12.16 -12.89
CA LYS A 98 0.31 -10.99 -12.17
C LYS A 98 -0.86 -11.39 -11.27
N ALA A 99 -1.70 -12.33 -11.72
CA ALA A 99 -2.86 -12.76 -10.97
C ALA A 99 -2.50 -13.40 -9.63
N ARG A 100 -1.39 -14.15 -9.55
CA ARG A 100 -0.89 -14.71 -8.29
C ARG A 100 -0.36 -13.60 -7.37
N GLY A 101 0.42 -12.66 -7.90
CA GLY A 101 0.93 -11.54 -7.12
C GLY A 101 -0.18 -10.73 -6.46
N PHE A 102 -1.19 -10.32 -7.22
CA PHE A 102 -2.32 -9.54 -6.68
C PHE A 102 -3.16 -10.32 -5.67
N ARG A 103 -3.32 -11.63 -5.80
CA ARG A 103 -4.00 -12.47 -4.79
C ARG A 103 -3.23 -12.54 -3.47
N ILE A 104 -1.91 -12.43 -3.50
CA ILE A 104 -1.05 -12.38 -2.30
C ILE A 104 -1.12 -10.98 -1.65
N GLY A 105 -1.47 -9.95 -2.41
CA GLY A 105 -1.58 -8.58 -1.93
C GLY A 105 -0.37 -7.71 -2.28
N VAL A 106 0.41 -8.06 -3.32
CA VAL A 106 1.45 -7.14 -3.81
C VAL A 106 0.80 -5.93 -4.48
N ASP A 107 1.42 -4.77 -4.31
CA ASP A 107 0.82 -3.51 -4.70
C ASP A 107 1.05 -3.20 -6.19
N ARG A 108 2.19 -3.63 -6.75
CA ARG A 108 2.53 -3.46 -8.16
C ARG A 108 3.28 -4.67 -8.69
N TYR A 109 3.14 -4.88 -10.00
CA TYR A 109 3.81 -5.97 -10.70
C TYR A 109 4.39 -5.46 -12.01
N LEU A 110 5.72 -5.40 -12.10
CA LEU A 110 6.46 -4.95 -13.28
C LEU A 110 7.23 -6.12 -13.90
N THR A 111 7.37 -6.11 -15.20
CA THR A 111 8.10 -7.15 -15.94
C THR A 111 9.51 -6.70 -16.26
N LYS A 112 10.47 -7.61 -16.16
CA LYS A 112 11.82 -7.43 -16.69
C LYS A 112 11.79 -7.58 -18.24
N PRO A 113 12.50 -6.76 -19.05
CA PRO A 113 13.47 -5.75 -18.63
C PRO A 113 12.81 -4.56 -17.94
N ILE A 114 13.54 -3.96 -16.99
CA ILE A 114 13.03 -2.89 -16.13
C ILE A 114 12.93 -1.59 -16.93
N ASP A 115 11.71 -1.05 -17.02
CA ASP A 115 11.51 0.35 -17.41
C ASP A 115 11.70 1.22 -16.15
N THR A 116 12.85 1.88 -16.04
CA THR A 116 13.20 2.69 -14.87
C THR A 116 12.24 3.87 -14.69
N GLY A 117 11.76 4.49 -15.78
CA GLY A 117 10.79 5.57 -15.69
C GLY A 117 9.46 5.12 -15.08
N LEU A 118 8.97 3.95 -15.51
CA LEU A 118 7.77 3.34 -14.93
C LEU A 118 8.00 2.97 -13.46
N LEU A 119 9.15 2.36 -13.15
CA LEU A 119 9.49 1.97 -11.77
C LEU A 119 9.51 3.19 -10.84
N PHE A 120 10.14 4.31 -11.24
CA PHE A 120 10.17 5.54 -10.45
C PHE A 120 8.78 6.12 -10.21
N ASN A 121 7.91 6.12 -11.21
CA ASN A 121 6.54 6.59 -11.08
C ASN A 121 5.75 5.73 -10.07
N GLU A 122 5.90 4.41 -10.12
CA GLU A 122 5.22 3.50 -9.20
C GLU A 122 5.74 3.62 -7.76
N ILE A 123 7.06 3.75 -7.58
CA ILE A 123 7.68 4.01 -6.27
C ILE A 123 7.13 5.31 -5.68
N GLY A 124 7.17 6.41 -6.44
CA GLY A 124 6.65 7.71 -5.99
C GLY A 124 5.19 7.63 -5.56
N SER A 125 4.35 7.02 -6.40
CA SER A 125 2.92 6.83 -6.11
C SER A 125 2.68 6.03 -4.82
N LEU A 126 3.39 4.92 -4.63
CA LEU A 126 3.21 4.07 -3.43
C LEU A 126 3.73 4.74 -2.15
N LEU A 127 4.87 5.43 -2.21
CA LEU A 127 5.42 6.16 -1.07
C LEU A 127 4.55 7.35 -0.68
N GLU A 128 3.92 8.03 -1.61
CA GLU A 128 2.95 9.08 -1.34
C GLU A 128 1.69 8.51 -0.69
N GLN A 129 1.17 7.39 -1.19
CA GLN A 129 0.04 6.67 -0.59
C GLN A 129 0.36 6.19 0.83
N GLY A 130 1.58 5.70 1.07
CA GLY A 130 2.03 5.27 2.40
C GLY A 130 2.22 6.42 3.39
N LYS A 131 2.50 7.64 2.91
CA LYS A 131 2.60 8.86 3.73
C LYS A 131 1.23 9.49 4.01
N SER A 132 0.25 9.27 3.14
CA SER A 132 -1.11 9.70 3.39
C SER A 132 -1.76 8.73 4.39
N LYS A 133 -2.26 9.25 5.49
CA LYS A 133 -3.06 8.46 6.42
C LYS A 133 -4.21 7.82 5.63
N LYS A 134 -4.39 6.50 5.77
CA LYS A 134 -5.58 5.86 5.18
C LYS A 134 -6.84 6.53 5.72
N LYS A 135 -7.71 6.88 4.81
CA LYS A 135 -8.97 7.55 5.11
C LYS A 135 -10.05 6.53 5.41
N VAL A 136 -10.61 6.61 6.60
CA VAL A 136 -11.70 5.74 7.03
C VAL A 136 -12.96 6.56 7.21
N MET A 137 -14.05 6.14 6.60
CA MET A 137 -15.38 6.72 6.85
C MET A 137 -16.17 5.78 7.73
N ILE A 138 -16.71 6.28 8.84
CA ILE A 138 -17.61 5.54 9.75
C ILE A 138 -19.03 6.01 9.49
N VAL A 139 -19.93 5.07 9.27
CA VAL A 139 -21.36 5.34 8.97
C VAL A 139 -22.22 4.65 10.01
N ASP A 140 -22.74 5.42 10.93
CA ASP A 140 -23.67 4.97 11.98
C ASP A 140 -24.54 6.12 12.46
N GLU A 141 -25.73 5.83 12.96
CA GLU A 141 -26.64 6.76 13.62
C GLU A 141 -26.35 6.87 15.14
N ASP A 142 -25.63 5.93 15.74
CA ASP A 142 -25.20 5.96 17.13
C ASP A 142 -23.91 6.75 17.33
N SER A 143 -24.05 7.97 17.82
CA SER A 143 -22.90 8.86 18.09
C SER A 143 -21.91 8.29 19.12
N GLY A 144 -22.32 7.41 20.01
CA GLY A 144 -21.45 6.76 21.00
C GLY A 144 -20.54 5.71 20.34
N ALA A 145 -21.10 4.89 19.47
CA ALA A 145 -20.36 3.92 18.67
C ALA A 145 -19.37 4.61 17.72
N VAL A 146 -19.84 5.65 16.99
CA VAL A 146 -19.02 6.46 16.10
C VAL A 146 -17.82 7.03 16.82
N LYS A 147 -18.04 7.69 17.98
CA LYS A 147 -16.96 8.28 18.78
C LYS A 147 -15.94 7.25 19.23
N THR A 148 -16.39 6.08 19.69
CA THR A 148 -15.48 5.01 20.14
C THR A 148 -14.61 4.49 19.00
N LEU A 149 -15.18 4.26 17.83
CA LEU A 149 -14.45 3.82 16.64
C LEU A 149 -13.49 4.91 16.14
N THR A 150 -13.93 6.19 16.14
CA THR A 150 -13.12 7.33 15.75
C THR A 150 -11.87 7.46 16.64
N ASP A 151 -12.03 7.38 17.96
CA ASP A 151 -10.93 7.47 18.91
C ASP A 151 -9.91 6.35 18.70
N VAL A 152 -10.37 5.12 18.52
CA VAL A 152 -9.51 3.96 18.28
C VAL A 152 -8.76 4.08 16.95
N LEU A 153 -9.45 4.41 15.87
CA LEU A 153 -8.86 4.48 14.53
C LEU A 153 -7.89 5.65 14.40
N THR A 154 -8.23 6.81 14.98
CA THR A 154 -7.34 7.99 15.01
C THR A 154 -6.06 7.70 15.79
N THR A 155 -6.16 6.99 16.94
CA THR A 155 -4.99 6.55 17.72
C THR A 155 -4.09 5.60 16.90
N LYS A 156 -4.67 4.80 16.00
CA LYS A 156 -3.93 3.93 15.08
C LYS A 156 -3.40 4.64 13.82
N GLY A 157 -3.60 5.94 13.71
CA GLY A 157 -3.04 6.76 12.63
C GLY A 157 -3.94 6.92 11.41
N TYR A 158 -5.19 6.48 11.44
CA TYR A 158 -6.15 6.70 10.35
C TYR A 158 -6.68 8.14 10.37
N GLU A 159 -7.01 8.66 9.18
CA GLU A 159 -7.82 9.88 9.04
C GLU A 159 -9.29 9.47 9.00
N VAL A 160 -10.06 9.88 10.02
CA VAL A 160 -11.43 9.43 10.19
C VAL A 160 -12.42 10.51 9.81
N THR A 161 -13.40 10.16 8.97
CA THR A 161 -14.57 10.98 8.64
C THR A 161 -15.83 10.29 9.14
N GLU A 162 -16.66 11.00 9.86
CA GLU A 162 -17.94 10.49 10.36
C GLU A 162 -19.07 10.85 9.40
N SER A 163 -20.01 9.94 9.23
CA SER A 163 -21.19 10.12 8.37
C SER A 163 -22.42 9.41 8.94
N ILE A 164 -23.57 9.89 8.56
CA ILE A 164 -24.86 9.20 8.69
C ILE A 164 -25.29 8.67 7.33
N GLU A 165 -26.26 7.76 7.30
CA GLU A 165 -26.71 7.10 6.05
C GLU A 165 -27.05 8.12 4.95
N LYS A 166 -27.75 9.20 5.29
CA LYS A 166 -28.21 10.23 4.33
C LYS A 166 -27.06 11.00 3.65
N GLU A 167 -25.94 11.15 4.32
CA GLU A 167 -24.79 11.94 3.87
C GLU A 167 -23.68 11.08 3.24
N LEU A 168 -23.82 9.76 3.35
CA LEU A 168 -22.78 8.80 2.99
C LEU A 168 -22.27 8.99 1.55
N VAL A 169 -23.18 9.06 0.57
CA VAL A 169 -22.79 9.15 -0.85
C VAL A 169 -22.04 10.45 -1.14
N GLU A 170 -22.54 11.57 -0.63
CA GLU A 170 -21.93 12.89 -0.84
C GLU A 170 -20.54 12.96 -0.18
N LYS A 171 -20.44 12.55 1.09
CA LYS A 171 -19.19 12.54 1.83
C LYS A 171 -18.15 11.54 1.26
N ALA A 172 -18.59 10.37 0.80
CA ALA A 172 -17.71 9.38 0.19
C ALA A 172 -17.08 9.92 -1.11
N ILE A 173 -17.87 10.61 -1.95
CA ILE A 173 -17.37 11.24 -3.16
C ILE A 173 -16.38 12.37 -2.84
N ALA A 174 -16.70 13.20 -1.85
CA ALA A 174 -15.88 14.35 -1.49
C ALA A 174 -14.56 13.95 -0.83
N ASN A 175 -14.56 12.95 0.06
CA ASN A 175 -13.40 12.58 0.88
C ASN A 175 -12.58 11.43 0.27
N GLN A 176 -13.13 10.67 -0.70
CA GLN A 176 -12.47 9.53 -1.33
C GLN A 176 -11.83 8.59 -0.27
N PRO A 177 -12.64 7.94 0.59
CA PRO A 177 -12.12 7.07 1.65
C PRO A 177 -11.55 5.77 1.08
N ASP A 178 -10.54 5.23 1.76
CA ASP A 178 -9.98 3.90 1.46
C ASP A 178 -10.86 2.78 2.06
N ILE A 179 -11.48 3.07 3.20
CA ILE A 179 -12.31 2.12 3.96
C ILE A 179 -13.61 2.82 4.37
N ILE A 180 -14.74 2.14 4.17
CA ILE A 180 -16.04 2.57 4.72
C ILE A 180 -16.52 1.50 5.70
N ILE A 181 -16.71 1.88 6.96
CA ILE A 181 -17.22 1.02 8.04
C ILE A 181 -18.69 1.38 8.25
N ILE A 182 -19.59 0.43 8.06
CA ILE A 182 -21.04 0.65 8.10
C ILE A 182 -21.68 -0.24 9.16
N ASN A 183 -22.55 0.34 10.00
CA ASN A 183 -23.37 -0.44 10.91
C ASN A 183 -24.37 -1.33 10.13
N SER A 184 -24.49 -2.59 10.56
CA SER A 184 -25.38 -3.57 9.92
C SER A 184 -26.85 -3.24 10.04
N ALA A 185 -27.24 -2.40 10.99
CA ALA A 185 -28.61 -1.97 11.21
C ALA A 185 -29.11 -0.93 10.19
N LEU A 186 -28.19 -0.26 9.43
CA LEU A 186 -28.59 0.74 8.44
C LEU A 186 -29.34 0.10 7.27
N SER A 187 -30.44 0.72 6.89
CA SER A 187 -31.29 0.29 5.78
C SER A 187 -30.59 0.59 4.45
N GLY A 188 -30.86 -0.22 3.42
CA GLY A 188 -30.36 0.07 2.05
C GLY A 188 -28.86 -0.14 1.82
N LYS A 189 -28.11 -0.64 2.79
CA LYS A 189 -26.64 -0.81 2.71
C LYS A 189 -26.17 -1.56 1.44
N HIS A 190 -26.96 -2.52 0.95
CA HIS A 190 -26.61 -3.29 -0.26
C HIS A 190 -26.65 -2.42 -1.52
N ASP A 191 -27.70 -1.64 -1.67
CA ASP A 191 -27.89 -0.73 -2.80
C ASP A 191 -26.85 0.42 -2.74
N ILE A 192 -26.58 0.94 -1.55
CA ILE A 192 -25.59 2.00 -1.34
C ILE A 192 -24.19 1.53 -1.72
N VAL A 193 -23.79 0.33 -1.32
CA VAL A 193 -22.47 -0.24 -1.67
C VAL A 193 -22.33 -0.41 -3.18
N GLN A 194 -23.39 -0.89 -3.85
CA GLN A 194 -23.41 -1.02 -5.30
C GLN A 194 -23.31 0.35 -5.99
N THR A 195 -24.11 1.32 -5.56
CA THR A 195 -24.07 2.68 -6.09
C THR A 195 -22.70 3.31 -5.95
N LEU A 196 -22.07 3.22 -4.78
CA LEU A 196 -20.74 3.78 -4.56
C LEU A 196 -19.68 3.12 -5.43
N ARG A 197 -19.69 1.79 -5.55
CA ARG A 197 -18.72 1.06 -6.36
C ARG A 197 -18.88 1.31 -7.86
N PHE A 198 -20.08 1.11 -8.39
CA PHE A 198 -20.29 1.04 -9.84
C PHE A 198 -20.71 2.36 -10.47
N GLU A 199 -21.38 3.24 -9.74
CA GLU A 199 -21.87 4.51 -10.30
C GLU A 199 -21.01 5.72 -9.92
N LYS A 200 -20.24 5.64 -8.82
CA LYS A 200 -19.49 6.79 -8.27
C LYS A 200 -17.98 6.60 -8.30
N GLY A 201 -17.48 5.55 -8.93
CA GLY A 201 -16.05 5.35 -9.15
C GLY A 201 -15.25 4.97 -7.89
N LEU A 202 -15.92 4.44 -6.86
CA LEU A 202 -15.28 3.98 -5.61
C LEU A 202 -15.06 2.44 -5.63
N GLU A 203 -14.59 1.92 -6.77
CA GLU A 203 -14.43 0.47 -7.00
C GLU A 203 -13.43 -0.17 -6.04
N ASN A 204 -12.41 0.58 -5.60
CA ASN A 204 -11.32 0.10 -4.75
C ASN A 204 -11.58 0.28 -3.25
N VAL A 205 -12.71 0.86 -2.84
CA VAL A 205 -13.01 1.10 -1.43
C VAL A 205 -13.35 -0.22 -0.73
N LEU A 206 -12.72 -0.46 0.42
CA LEU A 206 -13.05 -1.59 1.28
C LEU A 206 -14.29 -1.28 2.12
N PHE A 207 -15.31 -2.10 2.01
CA PHE A 207 -16.50 -2.01 2.86
C PHE A 207 -16.44 -3.02 3.99
N VAL A 208 -16.56 -2.54 5.21
CA VAL A 208 -16.61 -3.33 6.44
C VAL A 208 -17.98 -3.13 7.10
N VAL A 209 -18.67 -4.23 7.36
CA VAL A 209 -19.98 -4.18 8.06
C VAL A 209 -19.77 -4.69 9.48
N TYR A 210 -20.25 -3.94 10.48
CA TYR A 210 -20.19 -4.34 11.90
C TYR A 210 -21.58 -4.31 12.56
N GLN A 211 -21.67 -4.93 13.73
CA GLN A 211 -22.89 -5.02 14.55
C GLN A 211 -22.64 -4.42 15.93
#